data_7c44060923ae3bc13dc334b4c510098a
#
_entry.id   7c44060923ae3bc13dc334b4c510098a
#
_cell.length_a   1.000
_cell.length_b   1.000
_cell.length_c   1.000
_cell.angle_alpha   90.00
_cell.angle_beta   90.00
_cell.angle_gamma   90.00
#
_symmetry.space_group_name_H-M   'P 1'
#
loop_
_entity.id
_entity.type
_entity.pdbx_description
1 polymer ?
#
loop_
_entity_poly.entity_id
_entity_poly.type
_entity_poly.pdbx_seq_one_letter_code
_entity_poly.pdbx_strand_id
1 'polypeptide(L)'
;DACESIVDIIIDPKFKELTKNAIPQNLQVPGENDHSHFIAFDFGICINNEGEYEPQLIEMQGFPTLFAYEVLLDDIYRKHFEVPGNYSAYLGGHDEASYLRLLKEIILGEHDPENVILLEIFPHQQKTRIDFYCTQDYTGIKPVCLTELIKEGKKLYYLNDGKKTEIKRIYNRVIFDDLFQQTPEVQEKGKLLFDNLEVEWVPHPAWFYRISKYTLPLIRH
;
A
#
# COMPACT_ATOMS: atom_id res chain seq x y z
N ASP A 1 1.08 -21.27 -4.85
CA ASP A 1 1.28 -21.71 -6.23
C ASP A 1 1.14 -20.58 -7.25
N ALA A 2 -0.10 -20.20 -7.71
CA ALA A 2 -0.24 -19.14 -8.73
C ALA A 2 0.29 -17.79 -8.24
N CYS A 3 -0.05 -17.38 -7.02
CA CYS A 3 0.48 -16.14 -6.43
C CYS A 3 2.00 -16.18 -6.28
N GLU A 4 2.56 -17.30 -5.80
CA GLU A 4 4.01 -17.47 -5.67
C GLU A 4 4.70 -17.35 -7.03
N SER A 5 4.18 -18.01 -8.06
CA SER A 5 4.74 -17.91 -9.43
C SER A 5 4.68 -16.47 -9.97
N ILE A 6 3.63 -15.72 -9.66
CA ILE A 6 3.52 -14.31 -10.04
C ILE A 6 4.53 -13.46 -9.25
N VAL A 7 4.70 -13.72 -7.96
CA VAL A 7 5.70 -13.03 -7.12
C VAL A 7 7.11 -13.30 -7.65
N ASP A 8 7.45 -14.54 -8.02
CA ASP A 8 8.75 -14.89 -8.60
C ASP A 8 9.07 -14.08 -9.87
N ILE A 9 8.05 -13.83 -10.70
CA ILE A 9 8.21 -12.98 -11.88
C ILE A 9 8.41 -11.51 -11.48
N ILE A 10 7.65 -11.01 -10.50
CA ILE A 10 7.69 -9.61 -10.06
C ILE A 10 9.05 -9.27 -9.41
N ILE A 11 9.65 -10.20 -8.68
CA ILE A 11 10.96 -9.99 -8.04
C ILE A 11 12.13 -10.16 -9.02
N ASP A 12 11.93 -10.72 -10.22
CA ASP A 12 12.97 -10.78 -11.25
C ASP A 12 13.37 -9.35 -11.67
N PRO A 13 14.67 -9.00 -11.68
CA PRO A 13 15.13 -7.68 -12.10
C PRO A 13 14.65 -7.25 -13.50
N LYS A 14 14.36 -8.20 -14.39
CA LYS A 14 13.79 -7.94 -15.71
C LYS A 14 12.38 -7.36 -15.67
N PHE A 15 11.63 -7.62 -14.60
CA PHE A 15 10.26 -7.09 -14.46
C PHE A 15 10.22 -5.57 -14.50
N LYS A 16 11.17 -4.90 -13.85
CA LYS A 16 11.27 -3.43 -13.89
C LYS A 16 11.50 -2.92 -15.31
N GLU A 17 12.33 -3.60 -16.10
CA GLU A 17 12.57 -3.23 -17.50
C GLU A 17 11.32 -3.47 -18.37
N LEU A 18 10.65 -4.61 -18.20
CA LEU A 18 9.43 -4.94 -18.93
C LEU A 18 8.28 -3.98 -18.64
N THR A 19 8.22 -3.47 -17.41
CA THR A 19 7.14 -2.58 -16.94
C THR A 19 7.52 -1.10 -16.95
N LYS A 20 8.68 -0.71 -17.48
CA LYS A 20 9.11 0.69 -17.51
C LYS A 20 8.11 1.64 -18.18
N ASN A 21 7.43 1.16 -19.21
CA ASN A 21 6.44 1.93 -19.95
C ASN A 21 5.05 1.97 -19.27
N ALA A 22 4.86 1.22 -18.18
CA ALA A 22 3.63 1.29 -17.39
C ALA A 22 3.56 2.60 -16.58
N ILE A 23 4.70 3.20 -16.25
CA ILE A 23 4.77 4.46 -15.51
C ILE A 23 4.69 5.63 -16.50
N PRO A 24 3.67 6.50 -16.43
CA PRO A 24 3.60 7.69 -17.28
C PRO A 24 4.83 8.59 -17.08
N GLN A 25 5.34 9.17 -18.16
CA GLN A 25 6.58 9.96 -18.11
C GLN A 25 6.53 11.14 -17.14
N ASN A 26 5.36 11.74 -16.96
CA ASN A 26 5.14 12.86 -16.04
C ASN A 26 4.86 12.44 -14.60
N LEU A 27 4.85 11.13 -14.30
CA LEU A 27 4.54 10.58 -12.98
C LEU A 27 5.71 9.79 -12.38
N GLN A 28 6.90 10.02 -12.89
CA GLN A 28 8.10 9.40 -12.37
C GLN A 28 8.54 10.08 -11.07
N VAL A 29 8.56 9.32 -9.99
CA VAL A 29 9.04 9.74 -8.68
C VAL A 29 10.48 9.24 -8.53
N PRO A 30 11.44 10.08 -8.08
CA PRO A 30 12.80 9.64 -7.81
C PRO A 30 12.90 8.67 -6.63
N GLY A 31 13.93 7.83 -6.62
CA GLY A 31 14.23 6.96 -5.48
C GLY A 31 13.44 5.65 -5.46
N GLU A 32 13.05 5.14 -6.63
CA GLU A 32 12.36 3.85 -6.71
C GLU A 32 13.21 2.72 -6.13
N ASN A 33 12.63 2.00 -5.16
CA ASN A 33 13.22 0.80 -4.56
C ASN A 33 13.14 -0.43 -5.47
N ASP A 34 13.86 -1.49 -5.09
CA ASP A 34 14.00 -2.67 -5.94
C ASP A 34 12.75 -3.56 -5.97
N HIS A 35 11.93 -3.53 -4.91
CA HIS A 35 10.77 -4.40 -4.74
C HIS A 35 9.56 -3.63 -4.23
N SER A 36 8.34 -4.11 -4.56
CA SER A 36 7.14 -3.69 -3.89
C SER A 36 7.12 -4.25 -2.46
N HIS A 37 6.65 -3.45 -1.51
CA HIS A 37 6.42 -3.90 -0.14
C HIS A 37 5.07 -4.62 0.02
N PHE A 38 4.14 -4.34 -0.90
CA PHE A 38 2.77 -4.84 -0.85
C PHE A 38 2.33 -5.32 -2.22
N ILE A 39 1.69 -6.47 -2.25
CA ILE A 39 0.99 -7.00 -3.43
C ILE A 39 -0.34 -7.53 -2.94
N ALA A 40 -1.43 -7.08 -3.55
CA ALA A 40 -2.75 -7.64 -3.33
C ALA A 40 -3.18 -8.43 -4.56
N PHE A 41 -3.78 -9.60 -4.34
CA PHE A 41 -4.37 -10.45 -5.36
C PHE A 41 -5.86 -10.62 -5.08
N ASP A 42 -6.69 -10.20 -5.99
CA ASP A 42 -8.14 -10.32 -5.87
C ASP A 42 -8.62 -11.55 -6.62
N PHE A 43 -9.34 -12.44 -5.92
CA PHE A 43 -9.90 -13.66 -6.46
C PHE A 43 -11.42 -13.65 -6.39
N GLY A 44 -12.05 -14.10 -7.47
CA GLY A 44 -13.45 -14.54 -7.43
C GLY A 44 -13.52 -16.03 -7.08
N ILE A 45 -14.45 -16.39 -6.20
CA ILE A 45 -14.75 -17.81 -5.95
C ILE A 45 -15.77 -18.25 -6.98
N CYS A 46 -15.34 -19.13 -7.89
CA CYS A 46 -16.13 -19.67 -8.98
C CYS A 46 -16.51 -21.13 -8.72
N ILE A 47 -17.50 -21.62 -9.43
CA ILE A 47 -17.86 -23.06 -9.46
C ILE A 47 -17.32 -23.61 -10.77
N ASN A 48 -16.47 -24.63 -10.70
CA ASN A 48 -15.94 -25.32 -11.87
C ASN A 48 -16.97 -26.28 -12.51
N ASN A 49 -16.60 -26.94 -13.60
CA ASN A 49 -17.48 -27.87 -14.32
C ASN A 49 -17.86 -29.12 -13.51
N GLU A 50 -17.13 -29.41 -12.43
CA GLU A 50 -17.34 -30.54 -11.52
C GLU A 50 -18.24 -30.17 -10.33
N GLY A 51 -18.63 -28.88 -10.22
CA GLY A 51 -19.45 -28.34 -9.15
C GLY A 51 -18.66 -27.97 -7.89
N GLU A 52 -17.34 -27.90 -7.98
CA GLU A 52 -16.45 -27.54 -6.87
C GLU A 52 -16.09 -26.06 -6.90
N TYR A 53 -15.83 -25.49 -5.72
CA TYR A 53 -15.37 -24.11 -5.61
C TYR A 53 -13.88 -24.00 -5.95
N GLU A 54 -13.54 -23.06 -6.83
CA GLU A 54 -12.16 -22.75 -7.15
C GLU A 54 -11.94 -21.23 -7.22
N PRO A 55 -10.76 -20.73 -6.79
CA PRO A 55 -10.41 -19.33 -6.92
C PRO A 55 -9.96 -19.01 -8.35
N GLN A 56 -10.51 -17.91 -8.91
CA GLN A 56 -10.10 -17.37 -10.21
C GLN A 56 -9.51 -15.95 -9.99
N LEU A 57 -8.28 -15.73 -10.46
CA LEU A 57 -7.61 -14.44 -10.33
C LEU A 57 -8.33 -13.36 -11.15
N ILE A 58 -8.74 -12.29 -10.49
CA ILE A 58 -9.39 -11.12 -11.11
C ILE A 58 -8.36 -10.05 -11.41
N GLU A 59 -7.55 -9.70 -10.41
CA GLU A 59 -6.52 -8.67 -10.54
C GLU A 59 -5.40 -8.82 -9.52
N MET A 60 -4.32 -8.08 -9.78
CA MET A 60 -3.25 -7.84 -8.83
C MET A 60 -2.95 -6.35 -8.76
N GLN A 61 -2.45 -5.88 -7.63
CA GLN A 61 -2.05 -4.49 -7.44
C GLN A 61 -0.89 -4.35 -6.46
N GLY A 62 0.10 -3.54 -6.85
CA GLY A 62 1.29 -3.21 -6.04
C GLY A 62 1.07 -1.98 -5.18
N PHE A 63 -0.09 -1.89 -4.56
CA PHE A 63 -0.52 -0.75 -3.76
C PHE A 63 -1.15 -1.25 -2.46
N PRO A 64 -0.93 -0.58 -1.32
CA PRO A 64 -1.56 -0.99 -0.07
C PRO A 64 -3.07 -0.88 -0.17
N THR A 65 -3.76 -1.93 0.22
CA THR A 65 -5.21 -1.96 0.29
C THR A 65 -5.67 -1.83 1.75
N LEU A 66 -6.42 -2.76 2.25
CA LEU A 66 -7.04 -2.72 3.59
C LEU A 66 -6.28 -3.60 4.60
N PHE A 67 -4.96 -3.70 4.49
CA PHE A 67 -4.13 -4.64 5.26
C PHE A 67 -4.32 -4.58 6.78
N ALA A 68 -4.53 -3.37 7.34
CA ALA A 68 -4.80 -3.23 8.76
C ALA A 68 -6.29 -3.47 9.10
N TYR A 69 -7.19 -3.01 8.23
CA TYR A 69 -8.63 -3.21 8.45
C TYR A 69 -9.05 -4.67 8.38
N GLU A 70 -8.40 -5.50 7.57
CA GLU A 70 -8.70 -6.93 7.44
C GLU A 70 -8.53 -7.68 8.76
N VAL A 71 -7.61 -7.26 9.62
CA VAL A 71 -7.46 -7.81 10.98
C VAL A 71 -8.71 -7.54 11.81
N LEU A 72 -9.16 -6.28 11.85
CA LEU A 72 -10.39 -5.91 12.53
C LEU A 72 -11.61 -6.62 11.93
N LEU A 73 -11.61 -6.82 10.62
CA LEU A 73 -12.71 -7.48 9.90
C LEU A 73 -12.82 -8.95 10.30
N ASP A 74 -11.71 -9.70 10.38
CA ASP A 74 -11.70 -11.09 10.84
C ASP A 74 -12.26 -11.21 12.28
N ASP A 75 -11.82 -10.34 13.19
CA ASP A 75 -12.33 -10.27 14.54
C ASP A 75 -13.83 -10.04 14.62
N ILE A 76 -14.33 -9.09 13.83
CA ILE A 76 -15.76 -8.78 13.76
C ILE A 76 -16.55 -9.97 13.21
N TYR A 77 -16.07 -10.61 12.16
CA TYR A 77 -16.73 -11.80 11.59
C TYR A 77 -16.80 -12.94 12.61
N ARG A 78 -15.70 -13.27 13.30
CA ARG A 78 -15.67 -14.31 14.31
C ARG A 78 -16.57 -14.02 15.50
N LYS A 79 -16.72 -12.75 15.85
CA LYS A 79 -17.59 -12.33 16.97
C LYS A 79 -19.07 -12.43 16.63
N HIS A 80 -19.46 -12.25 15.38
CA HIS A 80 -20.87 -12.10 14.98
C HIS A 80 -21.39 -13.27 14.11
N PHE A 81 -20.50 -14.11 13.59
CA PHE A 81 -20.86 -15.24 12.74
C PHE A 81 -20.12 -16.51 13.18
N GLU A 82 -20.72 -17.66 12.91
CA GLU A 82 -20.07 -18.95 13.12
C GLU A 82 -19.03 -19.19 12.03
N VAL A 83 -17.76 -18.86 12.31
CA VAL A 83 -16.63 -19.18 11.45
C VAL A 83 -16.00 -20.47 11.94
N PRO A 84 -15.90 -21.53 11.10
CA PRO A 84 -15.28 -22.79 11.53
C PRO A 84 -13.85 -22.59 12.03
N GLY A 85 -13.48 -23.24 13.14
CA GLY A 85 -12.20 -23.02 13.81
C GLY A 85 -10.95 -23.43 13.02
N ASN A 86 -11.13 -24.19 11.92
CA ASN A 86 -10.06 -24.56 11.00
C ASN A 86 -9.89 -23.56 9.84
N TYR A 87 -10.68 -22.49 9.80
CA TYR A 87 -10.51 -21.39 8.84
C TYR A 87 -9.69 -20.28 9.48
N SER A 88 -8.74 -19.76 8.72
CA SER A 88 -7.91 -18.61 9.11
C SER A 88 -7.87 -17.57 7.99
N ALA A 89 -7.91 -16.29 8.36
CA ALA A 89 -7.61 -15.19 7.44
C ALA A 89 -6.11 -15.06 7.17
N TYR A 90 -5.28 -15.67 8.02
CA TYR A 90 -3.83 -15.60 7.93
C TYR A 90 -3.26 -16.84 7.25
N LEU A 91 -2.40 -16.63 6.27
CA LEU A 91 -1.71 -17.67 5.51
C LEU A 91 -0.25 -17.79 5.93
N GLY A 92 0.48 -18.79 5.43
CA GLY A 92 1.92 -18.95 5.65
C GLY A 92 2.31 -19.24 7.10
N GLY A 93 1.38 -19.75 7.93
CA GLY A 93 1.65 -20.04 9.34
C GLY A 93 1.57 -18.82 10.26
N HIS A 94 1.10 -17.71 9.77
CA HIS A 94 0.85 -16.53 10.59
C HIS A 94 -0.44 -16.68 11.41
N ASP A 95 -0.44 -15.99 12.55
CA ASP A 95 -1.60 -15.62 13.35
C ASP A 95 -1.71 -14.09 13.38
N GLU A 96 -2.74 -13.55 14.02
CA GLU A 96 -2.94 -12.10 14.15
C GLU A 96 -1.70 -11.39 14.70
N ALA A 97 -1.11 -11.90 15.79
CA ALA A 97 0.02 -11.27 16.46
C ALA A 97 1.27 -11.22 15.57
N SER A 98 1.57 -12.30 14.85
CA SER A 98 2.71 -12.38 13.94
C SER A 98 2.47 -11.57 12.66
N TYR A 99 1.22 -11.53 12.17
CA TYR A 99 0.84 -10.69 11.04
C TYR A 99 0.99 -9.19 11.36
N LEU A 100 0.45 -8.74 12.49
CA LEU A 100 0.57 -7.35 12.94
C LEU A 100 2.02 -6.93 13.16
N ARG A 101 2.84 -7.85 13.69
CA ARG A 101 4.28 -7.62 13.85
C ARG A 101 4.95 -7.42 12.48
N LEU A 102 4.67 -8.31 11.51
CA LEU A 102 5.19 -8.20 10.14
C LEU A 102 4.72 -6.91 9.46
N LEU A 103 3.43 -6.57 9.56
CA LEU A 103 2.87 -5.34 9.00
C LEU A 103 3.57 -4.10 9.58
N LYS A 104 3.78 -4.09 10.89
CA LYS A 104 4.49 -3.02 11.58
C LYS A 104 5.95 -2.91 11.13
N GLU A 105 6.66 -4.01 11.00
CA GLU A 105 8.04 -4.06 10.50
C GLU A 105 8.14 -3.50 9.08
N ILE A 106 7.23 -3.92 8.18
CA ILE A 106 7.19 -3.42 6.81
C ILE A 106 6.92 -1.92 6.77
N ILE A 107 5.96 -1.43 7.55
CA ILE A 107 5.57 -0.01 7.52
C ILE A 107 6.64 0.88 8.15
N LEU A 108 7.17 0.51 9.31
CA LEU A 108 8.13 1.34 10.05
C LEU A 108 9.57 1.22 9.53
N GLY A 109 9.98 0.04 9.03
CA GLY A 109 11.40 -0.23 8.82
C GLY A 109 12.18 -0.02 10.12
N GLU A 110 13.29 0.71 10.03
CA GLU A 110 14.16 1.02 11.17
C GLU A 110 13.82 2.38 11.84
N HIS A 111 12.62 2.92 11.57
CA HIS A 111 12.26 4.27 12.04
C HIS A 111 11.27 4.24 13.21
N ASP A 112 11.36 5.26 14.05
CA ASP A 112 10.37 5.51 15.08
C ASP A 112 9.02 5.90 14.47
N PRO A 113 7.89 5.50 15.05
CA PRO A 113 6.56 5.81 14.49
C PRO A 113 6.32 7.31 14.25
N GLU A 114 6.90 8.22 15.06
CA GLU A 114 6.77 9.65 14.84
C GLU A 114 7.45 10.16 13.56
N ASN A 115 8.41 9.40 13.01
CA ASN A 115 9.11 9.75 11.77
C ASN A 115 8.54 9.03 10.54
N VAL A 116 7.47 8.25 10.72
CA VAL A 116 6.75 7.56 9.64
C VAL A 116 5.31 8.07 9.59
N ILE A 117 4.83 8.39 8.40
CA ILE A 117 3.45 8.83 8.22
C ILE A 117 2.69 7.94 7.25
N LEU A 118 1.38 7.81 7.43
CA LEU A 118 0.47 7.39 6.37
C LEU A 118 0.08 8.64 5.57
N LEU A 119 0.54 8.73 4.34
CA LEU A 119 0.28 9.89 3.48
C LEU A 119 -0.95 9.65 2.60
N GLU A 120 -1.91 10.57 2.66
CA GLU A 120 -3.12 10.54 1.82
C GLU A 120 -3.64 11.95 1.55
N ILE A 121 -4.53 12.09 0.57
CA ILE A 121 -5.28 13.32 0.30
C ILE A 121 -6.55 13.31 1.15
N PHE A 122 -6.66 14.23 2.10
CA PHE A 122 -7.79 14.31 3.04
C PHE A 122 -8.12 12.96 3.70
N PRO A 123 -7.19 12.34 4.44
CA PRO A 123 -7.32 10.97 4.94
C PRO A 123 -8.62 10.73 5.72
N HIS A 124 -9.06 11.71 6.52
CA HIS A 124 -10.27 11.59 7.34
C HIS A 124 -11.59 11.66 6.54
N GLN A 125 -11.53 12.02 5.25
CA GLN A 125 -12.69 12.08 4.36
C GLN A 125 -12.74 10.86 3.41
N GLN A 126 -11.68 10.04 3.37
CA GLN A 126 -11.63 8.86 2.51
C GLN A 126 -12.64 7.78 2.93
N LYS A 127 -13.19 7.06 1.96
CA LYS A 127 -14.10 5.92 2.22
C LYS A 127 -13.38 4.80 2.98
N THR A 128 -12.09 4.65 2.72
CA THR A 128 -11.20 3.65 3.33
C THR A 128 -10.55 4.10 4.63
N ARG A 129 -10.94 5.24 5.21
CA ARG A 129 -10.33 5.80 6.42
C ARG A 129 -10.29 4.87 7.63
N ILE A 130 -11.16 3.87 7.66
CA ILE A 130 -11.14 2.85 8.72
C ILE A 130 -9.81 2.10 8.73
N ASP A 131 -9.25 1.77 7.57
CA ASP A 131 -7.94 1.14 7.45
C ASP A 131 -6.83 2.05 7.98
N PHE A 132 -6.93 3.37 7.75
CA PHE A 132 -5.95 4.33 8.25
C PHE A 132 -5.97 4.43 9.78
N TYR A 133 -7.14 4.33 10.40
CA TYR A 133 -7.27 4.30 11.86
C TYR A 133 -6.76 2.98 12.44
N CYS A 134 -7.09 1.84 11.84
CA CYS A 134 -6.52 0.55 12.21
C CYS A 134 -4.98 0.56 12.06
N THR A 135 -4.46 1.11 10.96
CA THR A 135 -3.02 1.26 10.77
C THR A 135 -2.39 2.09 11.89
N GLN A 136 -2.99 3.22 12.24
CA GLN A 136 -2.54 4.07 13.35
C GLN A 136 -2.55 3.30 14.68
N ASP A 137 -3.63 2.59 14.99
CA ASP A 137 -3.79 1.86 16.25
C ASP A 137 -2.75 0.73 16.40
N TYR A 138 -2.47 0.01 15.30
CA TYR A 138 -1.54 -1.11 15.33
C TYR A 138 -0.07 -0.73 15.22
N THR A 139 0.25 0.35 14.50
CA THR A 139 1.64 0.71 14.21
C THR A 139 2.13 1.95 14.95
N GLY A 140 1.22 2.83 15.33
CA GLY A 140 1.51 4.12 15.97
C GLY A 140 1.78 5.29 15.01
N ILE A 141 1.75 5.05 13.68
CA ILE A 141 1.91 6.13 12.69
C ILE A 141 0.63 6.97 12.59
N LYS A 142 0.75 8.21 12.11
CA LYS A 142 -0.41 9.10 11.94
C LYS A 142 -0.81 9.23 10.47
N PRO A 143 -2.11 9.22 10.13
CA PRO A 143 -2.59 9.70 8.84
C PRO A 143 -2.33 11.20 8.72
N VAL A 144 -1.61 11.60 7.69
CA VAL A 144 -1.24 13.00 7.40
C VAL A 144 -1.73 13.38 6.02
N CYS A 145 -2.41 14.52 5.91
CA CYS A 145 -2.84 15.03 4.63
C CYS A 145 -1.66 15.57 3.82
N LEU A 146 -1.66 15.30 2.51
CA LEU A 146 -0.67 15.88 1.58
C LEU A 146 -0.53 17.40 1.74
N THR A 147 -1.63 18.10 2.02
CA THR A 147 -1.65 19.55 2.18
C THR A 147 -0.91 20.03 3.44
N GLU A 148 -0.71 19.17 4.43
CA GLU A 148 -0.05 19.48 5.70
C GLU A 148 1.46 19.27 5.67
N LEU A 149 2.00 18.71 4.60
CA LEU A 149 3.45 18.50 4.46
C LEU A 149 4.20 19.83 4.39
N ILE A 150 5.32 19.92 5.10
CA ILE A 150 6.24 21.05 5.09
C ILE A 150 7.54 20.58 4.44
N LYS A 151 7.95 21.20 3.32
CA LYS A 151 9.20 20.87 2.64
C LYS A 151 10.28 21.89 2.92
N GLU A 152 11.45 21.42 3.31
CA GLU A 152 12.66 22.24 3.50
C GLU A 152 13.84 21.55 2.80
N GLY A 153 14.24 22.11 1.68
CA GLY A 153 15.22 21.45 0.80
C GLY A 153 14.70 20.12 0.28
N LYS A 154 15.37 19.02 0.62
CA LYS A 154 14.95 17.65 0.28
C LYS A 154 14.17 16.96 1.39
N LYS A 155 14.08 17.54 2.57
CA LYS A 155 13.43 16.98 3.74
C LYS A 155 11.96 17.36 3.81
N LEU A 156 11.17 16.44 4.33
CA LEU A 156 9.75 16.65 4.64
C LEU A 156 9.52 16.65 6.15
N TYR A 157 8.55 17.44 6.56
CA TYR A 157 8.10 17.56 7.95
C TYR A 157 6.58 17.64 8.00
N TYR A 158 6.04 17.35 9.16
CA TYR A 158 4.63 17.59 9.51
C TYR A 158 4.53 18.11 10.95
N LEU A 159 3.37 18.59 11.34
CA LEU A 159 3.12 19.02 12.72
C LEU A 159 2.53 17.84 13.52
N ASN A 160 3.36 17.22 14.34
CA ASN A 160 2.95 16.18 15.27
C ASN A 160 2.61 16.82 16.63
N ASP A 161 1.32 16.99 16.92
CA ASP A 161 0.81 17.65 18.11
C ASP A 161 1.45 19.05 18.33
N GLY A 162 1.58 19.80 17.22
CA GLY A 162 2.18 21.14 17.21
C GLY A 162 3.70 21.18 17.13
N LYS A 163 4.39 20.04 17.26
CA LYS A 163 5.83 19.91 17.09
C LYS A 163 6.17 19.59 15.64
N LYS A 164 7.02 20.39 15.02
CA LYS A 164 7.57 20.09 13.69
C LYS A 164 8.45 18.84 13.77
N THR A 165 8.01 17.76 13.14
CA THR A 165 8.66 16.44 13.16
C THR A 165 9.10 16.04 11.76
N GLU A 166 10.33 15.56 11.62
CA GLU A 166 10.89 15.11 10.34
C GLU A 166 10.25 13.79 9.90
N ILE A 167 9.85 13.74 8.63
CA ILE A 167 9.35 12.53 7.98
C ILE A 167 10.54 11.83 7.31
N LYS A 168 10.84 10.62 7.73
CA LYS A 168 11.89 9.78 7.15
C LYS A 168 11.34 8.69 6.25
N ARG A 169 10.06 8.28 6.49
CA ARG A 169 9.44 7.19 5.75
C ARG A 169 7.95 7.49 5.53
N ILE A 170 7.45 7.11 4.37
CA ILE A 170 6.07 7.38 3.95
C ILE A 170 5.39 6.07 3.59
N TYR A 171 4.38 5.67 4.39
CA TYR A 171 3.39 4.68 3.99
C TYR A 171 2.42 5.34 3.02
N ASN A 172 2.65 5.09 1.73
CA ASN A 172 1.99 5.84 0.66
C ASN A 172 0.61 5.29 0.31
N ARG A 173 -0.41 6.16 0.45
CA ARG A 173 -1.80 5.89 0.04
C ARG A 173 -2.28 6.84 -1.05
N VAL A 174 -1.45 7.78 -1.48
CA VAL A 174 -1.80 8.75 -2.53
C VAL A 174 -1.79 8.07 -3.89
N ILE A 175 -2.90 8.18 -4.61
CA ILE A 175 -3.06 7.81 -6.02
C ILE A 175 -2.99 9.08 -6.86
N PHE A 176 -2.09 9.15 -7.84
CA PHE A 176 -1.88 10.37 -8.62
C PHE A 176 -3.10 10.75 -9.47
N ASP A 177 -3.88 9.76 -9.95
CA ASP A 177 -5.11 10.04 -10.69
C ASP A 177 -6.12 10.80 -9.82
N ASP A 178 -6.21 10.45 -8.53
CA ASP A 178 -7.05 11.16 -7.58
C ASP A 178 -6.49 12.55 -7.25
N LEU A 179 -5.16 12.68 -7.18
CA LEU A 179 -4.48 13.97 -6.99
C LEU A 179 -4.83 14.95 -8.12
N PHE A 180 -4.84 14.51 -9.37
CA PHE A 180 -5.14 15.36 -10.51
C PHE A 180 -6.62 15.74 -10.63
N GLN A 181 -7.50 15.11 -9.88
CA GLN A 181 -8.91 15.48 -9.77
C GLN A 181 -9.18 16.50 -8.66
N GLN A 182 -8.17 16.82 -7.84
CA GLN A 182 -8.29 17.79 -6.74
C GLN A 182 -8.28 19.25 -7.23
N THR A 183 -8.47 20.18 -6.29
CA THR A 183 -8.36 21.62 -6.58
C THR A 183 -6.94 21.99 -7.03
N PRO A 184 -6.77 23.09 -7.79
CA PRO A 184 -5.44 23.54 -8.23
C PRO A 184 -4.44 23.70 -7.07
N GLU A 185 -4.88 24.13 -5.91
CA GLU A 185 -4.04 24.32 -4.72
C GLU A 185 -3.50 22.97 -4.20
N VAL A 186 -4.32 21.93 -4.18
CA VAL A 186 -3.93 20.57 -3.76
C VAL A 186 -2.99 19.96 -4.80
N GLN A 187 -3.30 20.13 -6.09
CA GLN A 187 -2.44 19.67 -7.18
C GLN A 187 -1.06 20.33 -7.12
N GLU A 188 -1.00 21.66 -6.89
CA GLU A 188 0.26 22.39 -6.76
C GLU A 188 1.08 21.85 -5.58
N LYS A 189 0.42 21.61 -4.44
CA LYS A 189 1.05 21.02 -3.27
C LYS A 189 1.58 19.61 -3.56
N GLY A 190 0.86 18.83 -4.35
CA GLY A 190 1.23 17.48 -4.76
C GLY A 190 2.50 17.39 -5.60
N LYS A 191 2.90 18.49 -6.27
CA LYS A 191 4.13 18.51 -7.07
C LYS A 191 5.38 18.16 -6.28
N LEU A 192 5.38 18.43 -4.97
CA LEU A 192 6.51 18.08 -4.11
C LEU A 192 6.84 16.57 -4.09
N LEU A 193 5.85 15.71 -4.38
CA LEU A 193 6.08 14.26 -4.41
C LEU A 193 6.96 13.81 -5.59
N PHE A 194 7.09 14.64 -6.61
CA PHE A 194 7.96 14.39 -7.78
C PHE A 194 9.38 14.94 -7.61
N ASP A 195 9.67 15.58 -6.48
CA ASP A 195 11.00 16.07 -6.16
C ASP A 195 11.91 14.92 -5.66
N ASN A 196 13.22 15.13 -5.73
CA ASN A 196 14.20 14.23 -5.13
C ASN A 196 14.23 14.44 -3.60
N LEU A 197 13.36 13.70 -2.90
CA LEU A 197 13.18 13.79 -1.45
C LEU A 197 14.09 12.82 -0.69
N GLU A 198 14.49 13.20 0.51
CA GLU A 198 15.22 12.35 1.47
C GLU A 198 14.22 11.56 2.34
N VAL A 199 13.41 10.73 1.69
CA VAL A 199 12.42 9.84 2.34
C VAL A 199 12.48 8.46 1.76
N GLU A 200 12.13 7.47 2.56
CA GLU A 200 11.87 6.12 2.11
C GLU A 200 10.38 5.96 1.78
N TRP A 201 10.08 5.25 0.69
CA TRP A 201 8.71 4.98 0.27
C TRP A 201 8.27 3.56 0.60
N VAL A 202 7.07 3.40 1.09
CA VAL A 202 6.43 2.11 1.42
C VAL A 202 4.96 2.10 0.98
N PRO A 203 4.66 1.53 -0.18
CA PRO A 203 5.54 1.27 -1.31
C PRO A 203 5.91 2.57 -2.04
N HIS A 204 6.92 2.49 -2.89
CA HIS A 204 7.20 3.57 -3.82
C HIS A 204 6.06 3.71 -4.84
N PRO A 205 5.65 4.95 -5.22
CA PRO A 205 4.51 5.19 -6.11
C PRO A 205 4.57 4.47 -7.47
N ALA A 206 5.76 4.20 -7.98
CA ALA A 206 5.95 3.48 -9.24
C ALA A 206 5.32 2.06 -9.23
N TRP A 207 5.23 1.42 -8.07
CA TRP A 207 4.70 0.06 -7.97
C TRP A 207 3.20 -0.01 -8.21
N PHE A 208 2.45 1.08 -7.99
CA PHE A 208 1.05 1.19 -8.39
C PHE A 208 0.86 0.93 -9.89
N TYR A 209 1.79 1.44 -10.71
CA TYR A 209 1.74 1.28 -12.16
C TYR A 209 2.33 -0.04 -12.64
N ARG A 210 3.42 -0.50 -12.00
CA ARG A 210 4.12 -1.72 -12.40
C ARG A 210 3.34 -2.98 -12.12
N ILE A 211 2.61 -3.02 -10.99
CA ILE A 211 1.79 -4.17 -10.57
C ILE A 211 0.34 -3.75 -10.65
N SER A 212 -0.29 -4.03 -11.80
CA SER A 212 -1.65 -3.61 -12.10
C SER A 212 -2.29 -4.55 -13.13
N LYS A 213 -3.57 -4.38 -13.39
CA LYS A 213 -4.28 -5.09 -14.48
C LYS A 213 -3.59 -4.92 -15.84
N TYR A 214 -2.99 -3.76 -16.09
CA TYR A 214 -2.28 -3.49 -17.34
C TYR A 214 -1.09 -4.43 -17.56
N THR A 215 -0.43 -4.84 -16.49
CA THR A 215 0.79 -5.67 -16.56
C THR A 215 0.51 -7.18 -16.45
N LEU A 216 -0.71 -7.60 -16.11
CA LEU A 216 -1.09 -9.02 -16.09
C LEU A 216 -0.73 -9.79 -17.39
N PRO A 217 -0.95 -9.24 -18.60
CA PRO A 217 -0.55 -9.92 -19.83
C PRO A 217 0.96 -10.19 -19.94
N LEU A 218 1.81 -9.38 -19.30
CA LEU A 218 3.27 -9.56 -19.32
C LEU A 218 3.74 -10.74 -18.47
N ILE A 219 2.92 -11.19 -17.53
CA ILE A 219 3.23 -12.32 -16.63
C ILE A 219 2.97 -13.66 -17.32
N ARG A 220 2.20 -13.66 -18.42
CA ARG A 220 1.78 -14.88 -19.12
C ARG A 220 2.88 -15.47 -20.05
N HIS A 221 3.95 -14.74 -20.28
CA HIS A 221 5.06 -15.12 -21.17
C HIS A 221 6.33 -15.42 -20.39
#